data_36419a97f2a4e86912975791e15835c1
#
_entry.id   36419a97f2a4e86912975791e15835c1
#
_cell.length_a   1.000
_cell.length_b   1.000
_cell.length_c   1.000
_cell.angle_alpha   90.00
_cell.angle_beta   90.00
_cell.angle_gamma   90.00
#
_symmetry.space_group_name_H-M   'P 1'
#
loop_
_entity.id
_entity.type
_entity.pdbx_description
1 polymer ?
#
loop_
_entity_poly.entity_id
_entity_poly.type
_entity_poly.pdbx_seq_one_letter_code
_entity_poly.pdbx_strand_id
1 'polypeptide(L)'
;MGKLDGKVAIVTGSTSGMGRSTAKVFAEEGAKVVVTGRNEERANAVVDDIKAAGGEAFAVIADMANPEDIKKIFDATIEEYGTVDILFNNAGLLSVTPLMDITKEEWDKVFAVDVYAPLYLTQLVAPVMKEKGKGVIINTCSVASYAAHFGFVGYISSKHAIAGLTKSTAFELGPEIRCNGIAPGAIHTAMVDSIGGVEALQMMIDGAPMKRVGQGEDIAALALFLASDESEFLDGQIIRCDGGFEC
;
A
#
# COMPACT_ATOMS: atom_id res chain seq x y z
N MET A 1 -19.63 15.72 -4.57
CA MET A 1 -18.32 15.58 -5.22
C MET A 1 -17.42 14.90 -4.21
N GLY A 2 -16.90 13.73 -4.52
CA GLY A 2 -16.01 12.99 -3.62
C GLY A 2 -14.63 13.64 -3.53
N LYS A 3 -13.85 13.28 -2.50
CA LYS A 3 -12.50 13.84 -2.26
C LYS A 3 -11.50 13.52 -3.38
N LEU A 4 -11.75 12.46 -4.14
CA LEU A 4 -10.89 11.96 -5.22
C LEU A 4 -11.57 12.01 -6.59
N ASP A 5 -12.58 12.86 -6.74
CA ASP A 5 -13.41 12.93 -7.95
C ASP A 5 -12.55 13.14 -9.21
N GLY A 6 -12.70 12.21 -10.18
CA GLY A 6 -11.94 12.19 -11.45
C GLY A 6 -10.46 11.82 -11.35
N LYS A 7 -9.93 11.46 -10.17
CA LYS A 7 -8.55 11.00 -10.01
C LYS A 7 -8.39 9.54 -10.45
N VAL A 8 -7.21 9.20 -10.98
CA VAL A 8 -6.82 7.84 -11.32
C VAL A 8 -5.89 7.30 -10.25
N ALA A 9 -6.28 6.19 -9.60
CA ALA A 9 -5.55 5.58 -8.50
C ALA A 9 -5.13 4.14 -8.80
N ILE A 10 -3.84 3.85 -8.70
CA ILE A 10 -3.32 2.48 -8.68
C ILE A 10 -3.21 2.05 -7.21
N VAL A 11 -3.87 0.93 -6.85
CA VAL A 11 -3.76 0.32 -5.52
C VAL A 11 -3.18 -1.08 -5.66
N THR A 12 -1.92 -1.27 -5.26
CA THR A 12 -1.29 -2.58 -5.39
C THR A 12 -1.73 -3.53 -4.27
N GLY A 13 -1.88 -4.83 -4.59
CA GLY A 13 -2.35 -5.81 -3.61
C GLY A 13 -3.77 -5.57 -3.12
N SER A 14 -4.64 -5.07 -3.98
CA SER A 14 -6.00 -4.63 -3.63
C SER A 14 -7.08 -5.71 -3.78
N THR A 15 -6.69 -6.99 -3.84
CA THR A 15 -7.63 -8.13 -3.90
C THR A 15 -8.12 -8.59 -2.51
N SER A 16 -7.55 -8.07 -1.42
CA SER A 16 -7.92 -8.42 -0.03
C SER A 16 -7.45 -7.36 0.97
N GLY A 17 -7.89 -7.49 2.23
CA GLY A 17 -7.41 -6.70 3.37
C GLY A 17 -7.41 -5.19 3.13
N MET A 18 -6.36 -4.53 3.59
CA MET A 18 -6.21 -3.06 3.54
C MET A 18 -6.35 -2.50 2.12
N GLY A 19 -5.73 -3.15 1.13
CA GLY A 19 -5.79 -2.72 -0.27
C GLY A 19 -7.20 -2.78 -0.83
N ARG A 20 -7.97 -3.85 -0.53
CA ARG A 20 -9.38 -3.96 -0.96
C ARG A 20 -10.23 -2.86 -0.35
N SER A 21 -10.12 -2.64 0.97
CA SER A 21 -10.87 -1.57 1.64
C SER A 21 -10.51 -0.20 1.08
N THR A 22 -9.22 0.05 0.83
CA THR A 22 -8.76 1.31 0.22
C THR A 22 -9.27 1.49 -1.21
N ALA A 23 -9.22 0.45 -2.05
CA ALA A 23 -9.73 0.50 -3.42
C ALA A 23 -11.22 0.87 -3.46
N LYS A 24 -12.02 0.30 -2.56
CA LYS A 24 -13.46 0.60 -2.43
C LYS A 24 -13.69 2.04 -1.97
N VAL A 25 -13.02 2.49 -0.92
CA VAL A 25 -13.15 3.86 -0.39
C VAL A 25 -12.68 4.89 -1.44
N PHE A 26 -11.61 4.63 -2.17
CA PHE A 26 -11.17 5.54 -3.24
C PHE A 26 -12.20 5.66 -4.35
N ALA A 27 -12.81 4.54 -4.76
CA ALA A 27 -13.87 4.54 -5.76
C ALA A 27 -15.16 5.24 -5.27
N GLU A 28 -15.56 5.04 -4.01
CA GLU A 28 -16.69 5.74 -3.36
C GLU A 28 -16.47 7.26 -3.33
N GLU A 29 -15.22 7.70 -3.24
CA GLU A 29 -14.80 9.10 -3.26
C GLU A 29 -14.52 9.63 -4.69
N GLY A 30 -14.94 8.88 -5.72
CA GLY A 30 -14.95 9.31 -7.12
C GLY A 30 -13.65 9.01 -7.90
N ALA A 31 -12.71 8.24 -7.35
CA ALA A 31 -11.53 7.82 -8.09
C ALA A 31 -11.85 6.68 -9.07
N LYS A 32 -11.14 6.67 -10.20
CA LYS A 32 -11.03 5.52 -11.12
C LYS A 32 -9.92 4.62 -10.59
N VAL A 33 -10.23 3.39 -10.23
CA VAL A 33 -9.32 2.53 -9.46
C VAL A 33 -8.78 1.38 -10.30
N VAL A 34 -7.46 1.22 -10.29
CA VAL A 34 -6.78 0.04 -10.83
C VAL A 34 -6.55 -0.95 -9.70
N VAL A 35 -7.28 -2.06 -9.75
CA VAL A 35 -7.18 -3.15 -8.78
C VAL A 35 -6.11 -4.12 -9.23
N THR A 36 -5.12 -4.43 -8.36
CA THR A 36 -4.07 -5.37 -8.74
C THR A 36 -3.88 -6.51 -7.73
N GLY A 37 -3.45 -7.66 -8.24
CA GLY A 37 -3.12 -8.83 -7.45
C GLY A 37 -2.90 -10.05 -8.32
N ARG A 38 -2.51 -11.17 -7.72
CA ARG A 38 -2.16 -12.42 -8.44
C ARG A 38 -3.38 -13.32 -8.75
N ASN A 39 -4.48 -13.11 -8.05
CA ASN A 39 -5.67 -13.95 -8.19
C ASN A 39 -6.74 -13.16 -8.96
N GLU A 40 -7.03 -13.63 -10.18
CA GLU A 40 -7.96 -13.00 -11.12
C GLU A 40 -9.39 -12.96 -10.58
N GLU A 41 -9.88 -14.06 -10.01
CA GLU A 41 -11.24 -14.15 -9.46
C GLU A 41 -11.45 -13.11 -8.34
N ARG A 42 -10.49 -13.00 -7.40
CA ARG A 42 -10.55 -12.01 -6.32
C ARG A 42 -10.45 -10.58 -6.85
N ALA A 43 -9.62 -10.34 -7.87
CA ALA A 43 -9.47 -9.02 -8.45
C ALA A 43 -10.77 -8.59 -9.12
N ASN A 44 -11.37 -9.46 -9.92
CA ASN A 44 -12.65 -9.21 -10.58
C ASN A 44 -13.79 -9.02 -9.58
N ALA A 45 -13.83 -9.79 -8.49
CA ALA A 45 -14.83 -9.62 -7.44
C ALA A 45 -14.76 -8.21 -6.79
N VAL A 46 -13.55 -7.67 -6.60
CA VAL A 46 -13.39 -6.28 -6.09
C VAL A 46 -13.86 -5.25 -7.11
N VAL A 47 -13.54 -5.46 -8.38
CA VAL A 47 -14.01 -4.58 -9.48
C VAL A 47 -15.53 -4.60 -9.58
N ASP A 48 -16.14 -5.78 -9.48
CA ASP A 48 -17.59 -5.93 -9.53
C ASP A 48 -18.28 -5.24 -8.32
N ASP A 49 -17.71 -5.39 -7.12
CA ASP A 49 -18.19 -4.69 -5.92
C ASP A 49 -18.16 -3.15 -6.13
N ILE A 50 -17.05 -2.63 -6.67
CA ILE A 50 -16.89 -1.19 -6.94
C ILE A 50 -17.90 -0.71 -7.98
N LYS A 51 -18.06 -1.43 -9.08
CA LYS A 51 -19.02 -1.10 -10.15
C LYS A 51 -20.47 -1.19 -9.67
N ALA A 52 -20.80 -2.17 -8.84
CA ALA A 52 -22.13 -2.31 -8.25
C ALA A 52 -22.47 -1.14 -7.31
N ALA A 53 -21.46 -0.53 -6.67
CA ALA A 53 -21.60 0.68 -5.88
C ALA A 53 -21.63 1.99 -6.71
N GLY A 54 -21.52 1.90 -8.05
CA GLY A 54 -21.53 3.05 -8.95
C GLY A 54 -20.14 3.67 -9.22
N GLY A 55 -19.06 3.05 -8.73
CA GLY A 55 -17.68 3.47 -8.97
C GLY A 55 -17.11 2.94 -10.29
N GLU A 56 -15.90 3.36 -10.62
CA GLU A 56 -15.16 2.95 -11.84
C GLU A 56 -13.87 2.23 -11.45
N ALA A 57 -13.70 1.00 -11.94
CA ALA A 57 -12.49 0.22 -11.71
C ALA A 57 -12.25 -0.81 -12.80
N PHE A 58 -10.99 -1.21 -12.97
CA PHE A 58 -10.61 -2.42 -13.72
C PHE A 58 -9.48 -3.17 -13.02
N ALA A 59 -9.27 -4.43 -13.39
CA ALA A 59 -8.27 -5.29 -12.78
C ALA A 59 -7.05 -5.49 -13.69
N VAL A 60 -5.86 -5.50 -13.09
CA VAL A 60 -4.62 -5.95 -13.74
C VAL A 60 -4.00 -7.07 -12.90
N ILE A 61 -3.93 -8.27 -13.48
CA ILE A 61 -3.34 -9.41 -12.80
C ILE A 61 -1.81 -9.32 -12.91
N ALA A 62 -1.16 -9.25 -11.75
CA ALA A 62 0.26 -8.96 -11.63
C ALA A 62 0.87 -9.58 -10.38
N ASP A 63 2.09 -10.10 -10.51
CA ASP A 63 2.96 -10.46 -9.38
C ASP A 63 3.97 -9.34 -9.15
N MET A 64 3.91 -8.72 -7.97
CA MET A 64 4.81 -7.61 -7.62
C MET A 64 6.29 -8.03 -7.48
N ALA A 65 6.60 -9.33 -7.50
CA ALA A 65 7.97 -9.81 -7.61
C ALA A 65 8.50 -9.82 -9.06
N ASN A 66 7.63 -9.63 -10.06
CA ASN A 66 7.99 -9.66 -11.48
C ASN A 66 8.00 -8.23 -12.09
N PRO A 67 9.17 -7.72 -12.54
CA PRO A 67 9.26 -6.38 -13.13
C PRO A 67 8.36 -6.17 -14.37
N GLU A 68 8.15 -7.19 -15.20
CA GLU A 68 7.28 -7.08 -16.37
C GLU A 68 5.82 -6.88 -15.96
N ASP A 69 5.39 -7.55 -14.88
CA ASP A 69 4.04 -7.37 -14.36
C ASP A 69 3.85 -5.97 -13.74
N ILE A 70 4.89 -5.42 -13.11
CA ILE A 70 4.87 -4.04 -12.58
C ILE A 70 4.69 -3.05 -13.73
N LYS A 71 5.47 -3.23 -14.81
CA LYS A 71 5.32 -2.41 -16.02
C LYS A 71 3.93 -2.54 -16.65
N LYS A 72 3.38 -3.76 -16.70
CA LYS A 72 2.03 -4.04 -17.21
C LYS A 72 0.95 -3.26 -16.44
N ILE A 73 1.09 -3.10 -15.11
CA ILE A 73 0.15 -2.29 -14.32
C ILE A 73 0.14 -0.85 -14.83
N PHE A 74 1.32 -0.26 -14.99
CA PHE A 74 1.46 1.11 -15.48
C PHE A 74 0.91 1.25 -16.90
N ASP A 75 1.36 0.41 -17.84
CA ASP A 75 0.97 0.48 -19.25
C ASP A 75 -0.57 0.38 -19.41
N ALA A 76 -1.20 -0.60 -18.73
CA ALA A 76 -2.65 -0.76 -18.77
C ALA A 76 -3.40 0.44 -18.15
N THR A 77 -2.83 1.07 -17.10
CA THR A 77 -3.42 2.27 -16.51
C THR A 77 -3.39 3.45 -17.48
N ILE A 78 -2.27 3.63 -18.18
CA ILE A 78 -2.12 4.70 -19.17
C ILE A 78 -3.01 4.43 -20.39
N GLU A 79 -3.10 3.19 -20.86
CA GLU A 79 -3.97 2.81 -21.98
C GLU A 79 -5.45 3.10 -21.67
N GLU A 80 -5.92 2.76 -20.45
CA GLU A 80 -7.33 2.91 -20.08
C GLU A 80 -7.70 4.34 -19.67
N TYR A 81 -6.83 5.01 -18.89
CA TYR A 81 -7.17 6.29 -18.27
C TYR A 81 -6.30 7.48 -18.70
N GLY A 82 -5.22 7.24 -19.41
CA GLY A 82 -4.31 8.28 -19.93
C GLY A 82 -3.41 8.93 -18.86
N THR A 83 -3.57 8.62 -17.57
CA THR A 83 -2.83 9.28 -16.48
C THR A 83 -2.79 8.42 -15.23
N VAL A 84 -1.98 8.86 -14.25
CA VAL A 84 -2.00 8.38 -12.86
C VAL A 84 -1.91 9.58 -11.94
N ASP A 85 -2.80 9.70 -10.97
CA ASP A 85 -2.81 10.76 -9.94
C ASP A 85 -2.33 10.26 -8.58
N ILE A 86 -2.67 8.99 -8.26
CA ILE A 86 -2.41 8.39 -6.96
C ILE A 86 -1.80 7.01 -7.16
N LEU A 87 -0.70 6.75 -6.47
CA LEU A 87 -0.11 5.43 -6.34
C LEU A 87 -0.13 5.00 -4.88
N PHE A 88 -0.88 3.96 -4.56
CA PHE A 88 -0.80 3.31 -3.26
C PHE A 88 -0.05 1.98 -3.38
N ASN A 89 1.21 1.98 -3.00
CA ASN A 89 2.07 0.80 -2.86
C ASN A 89 1.67 0.04 -1.59
N ASN A 90 0.61 -0.77 -1.69
CA ASN A 90 0.07 -1.51 -0.56
C ASN A 90 0.48 -3.00 -0.56
N ALA A 91 0.79 -3.58 -1.70
CA ALA A 91 1.27 -4.96 -1.76
C ALA A 91 2.47 -5.18 -0.84
N GLY A 92 2.49 -6.30 -0.15
CA GLY A 92 3.59 -6.66 0.75
C GLY A 92 3.68 -8.15 0.99
N LEU A 93 4.82 -8.60 1.47
CA LEU A 93 5.12 -9.99 1.81
C LEU A 93 5.68 -10.07 3.23
N LEU A 94 5.01 -10.84 4.09
CA LEU A 94 5.51 -11.13 5.42
C LEU A 94 6.43 -12.35 5.38
N SER A 95 7.65 -12.21 5.88
CA SER A 95 8.55 -13.31 6.24
C SER A 95 8.72 -13.31 7.77
N VAL A 96 8.48 -14.45 8.37
CA VAL A 96 8.66 -14.67 9.82
C VAL A 96 9.89 -15.52 10.12
N THR A 97 10.71 -15.81 9.12
CA THR A 97 11.90 -16.65 9.23
C THR A 97 12.98 -15.95 10.05
N PRO A 98 13.55 -16.63 11.06
CA PRO A 98 14.61 -16.09 11.90
C PRO A 98 15.89 -15.78 11.10
N LEU A 99 16.75 -14.90 11.66
CA LEU A 99 18.00 -14.45 11.04
C LEU A 99 18.90 -15.60 10.55
N MET A 100 19.03 -16.67 11.33
CA MET A 100 19.95 -17.77 11.03
C MET A 100 19.41 -18.73 9.97
N ASP A 101 18.10 -18.67 9.68
CA ASP A 101 17.40 -19.64 8.83
C ASP A 101 16.89 -19.03 7.51
N ILE A 102 16.87 -17.69 7.40
CA ILE A 102 16.38 -17.02 6.18
C ILE A 102 17.33 -17.31 5.01
N THR A 103 16.76 -17.79 3.90
CA THR A 103 17.54 -18.03 2.69
C THR A 103 17.67 -16.75 1.85
N LYS A 104 18.66 -16.75 0.95
CA LYS A 104 18.81 -15.64 0.00
C LYS A 104 17.57 -15.48 -0.89
N GLU A 105 16.99 -16.57 -1.32
CA GLU A 105 15.80 -16.59 -2.18
C GLU A 105 14.59 -15.98 -1.48
N GLU A 106 14.39 -16.29 -0.20
CA GLU A 106 13.32 -15.69 0.61
C GLU A 106 13.56 -14.19 0.84
N TRP A 107 14.80 -13.83 1.20
CA TRP A 107 15.23 -12.44 1.35
C TRP A 107 14.97 -11.62 0.08
N ASP A 108 15.47 -12.12 -1.06
CA ASP A 108 15.30 -11.45 -2.37
C ASP A 108 13.82 -11.27 -2.72
N LYS A 109 12.98 -12.27 -2.44
CA LYS A 109 11.55 -12.20 -2.69
C LYS A 109 10.85 -11.16 -1.82
N VAL A 110 11.19 -11.06 -0.54
CA VAL A 110 10.66 -10.02 0.36
C VAL A 110 11.03 -8.65 -0.18
N PHE A 111 12.29 -8.43 -0.52
CA PHE A 111 12.76 -7.15 -1.05
C PHE A 111 12.18 -6.84 -2.44
N ALA A 112 11.98 -7.83 -3.29
CA ALA A 112 11.36 -7.64 -4.60
C ALA A 112 9.95 -7.05 -4.45
N VAL A 113 9.14 -7.57 -3.52
CA VAL A 113 7.75 -7.13 -3.32
C VAL A 113 7.68 -5.85 -2.50
N ASP A 114 8.41 -5.76 -1.38
CA ASP A 114 8.23 -4.71 -0.38
C ASP A 114 9.03 -3.43 -0.68
N VAL A 115 10.09 -3.53 -1.52
CA VAL A 115 11.01 -2.41 -1.77
C VAL A 115 11.17 -2.12 -3.26
N TYR A 116 11.55 -3.12 -4.06
CA TYR A 116 11.83 -2.89 -5.48
C TYR A 116 10.57 -2.61 -6.29
N ALA A 117 9.46 -3.30 -6.00
CA ALA A 117 8.21 -3.03 -6.70
C ALA A 117 7.69 -1.60 -6.45
N PRO A 118 7.63 -1.08 -5.21
CA PRO A 118 7.33 0.32 -4.95
C PRO A 118 8.28 1.30 -5.67
N LEU A 119 9.59 1.01 -5.66
CA LEU A 119 10.57 1.84 -6.37
C LEU A 119 10.29 1.88 -7.87
N TYR A 120 10.14 0.73 -8.53
CA TYR A 120 9.89 0.67 -9.98
C TYR A 120 8.58 1.33 -10.38
N LEU A 121 7.52 1.08 -9.64
CA LEU A 121 6.23 1.68 -9.97
C LEU A 121 6.26 3.21 -9.76
N THR A 122 6.94 3.67 -8.70
CA THR A 122 7.21 5.10 -8.49
C THR A 122 7.97 5.72 -9.69
N GLN A 123 9.03 5.05 -10.18
CA GLN A 123 9.79 5.52 -11.34
C GLN A 123 8.95 5.61 -12.63
N LEU A 124 7.97 4.72 -12.79
CA LEU A 124 7.07 4.72 -13.94
C LEU A 124 6.02 5.84 -13.86
N VAL A 125 5.41 6.06 -12.68
CA VAL A 125 4.33 7.05 -12.52
C VAL A 125 4.84 8.48 -12.34
N ALA A 126 6.01 8.68 -11.75
CA ALA A 126 6.53 10.00 -11.40
C ALA A 126 6.66 10.95 -12.61
N PRO A 127 7.12 10.54 -13.81
CA PRO A 127 7.16 11.40 -14.97
C PRO A 127 5.78 11.93 -15.37
N VAL A 128 4.75 11.07 -15.35
CA VAL A 128 3.37 11.44 -15.71
C VAL A 128 2.80 12.42 -14.66
N MET A 129 3.03 12.15 -13.37
CA MET A 129 2.61 13.04 -12.28
C MET A 129 3.31 14.40 -12.35
N LYS A 130 4.62 14.44 -12.67
CA LYS A 130 5.39 15.69 -12.83
C LYS A 130 4.91 16.51 -14.02
N GLU A 131 4.63 15.89 -15.15
CA GLU A 131 4.07 16.59 -16.33
C GLU A 131 2.73 17.25 -15.99
N LYS A 132 1.92 16.58 -15.15
CA LYS A 132 0.63 17.08 -14.67
C LYS A 132 0.78 18.16 -13.55
N GLY A 133 1.97 18.28 -12.96
CA GLY A 133 2.29 19.20 -11.86
C GLY A 133 1.71 18.77 -10.50
N LYS A 134 1.15 17.57 -10.40
CA LYS A 134 0.56 17.06 -9.14
C LYS A 134 0.48 15.52 -9.13
N GLY A 135 0.91 14.92 -8.02
CA GLY A 135 0.77 13.49 -7.76
C GLY A 135 0.84 13.15 -6.29
N VAL A 136 0.36 11.97 -5.94
CA VAL A 136 0.45 11.43 -4.58
C VAL A 136 0.93 9.99 -4.60
N ILE A 137 1.96 9.71 -3.81
CA ILE A 137 2.47 8.35 -3.58
C ILE A 137 2.27 8.02 -2.10
N ILE A 138 1.71 6.85 -1.83
CA ILE A 138 1.54 6.32 -0.48
C ILE A 138 2.21 4.96 -0.41
N ASN A 139 3.07 4.75 0.58
CA ASN A 139 3.77 3.48 0.79
C ASN A 139 3.28 2.79 2.06
N THR A 140 3.02 1.48 2.00
CA THR A 140 2.73 0.68 3.18
C THR A 140 4.02 0.32 3.90
N CYS A 141 4.32 1.10 4.92
CA CYS A 141 5.32 0.82 5.95
C CYS A 141 4.76 -0.18 6.97
N SER A 142 5.20 -0.10 8.21
CA SER A 142 4.73 -0.91 9.34
C SER A 142 5.21 -0.26 10.64
N VAL A 143 4.62 -0.61 11.79
CA VAL A 143 5.29 -0.38 13.09
C VAL A 143 6.68 -1.01 13.11
N ALA A 144 6.89 -2.10 12.35
CA ALA A 144 8.19 -2.71 12.09
C ALA A 144 9.21 -1.81 11.34
N SER A 145 8.79 -0.64 10.86
CA SER A 145 9.70 0.38 10.31
C SER A 145 10.39 1.23 11.37
N TYR A 146 9.99 1.09 12.63
CA TYR A 146 10.52 1.85 13.76
C TYR A 146 11.19 0.98 14.82
N ALA A 147 10.81 -0.30 14.90
CA ALA A 147 11.27 -1.21 15.93
C ALA A 147 11.56 -2.60 15.36
N ALA A 148 12.45 -3.34 16.02
CA ALA A 148 12.90 -4.66 15.59
C ALA A 148 12.56 -5.78 16.58
N HIS A 149 11.75 -5.51 17.60
CA HIS A 149 11.43 -6.49 18.67
C HIS A 149 10.55 -7.66 18.22
N PHE A 150 10.02 -7.60 16.98
CA PHE A 150 9.28 -8.73 16.39
C PHE A 150 10.19 -9.86 15.87
N GLY A 151 11.49 -9.63 15.67
CA GLY A 151 12.40 -10.56 15.01
C GLY A 151 12.36 -10.44 13.49
N PHE A 152 11.77 -11.33 12.79
CA PHE A 152 11.41 -11.30 11.34
C PHE A 152 12.38 -10.49 10.44
N VAL A 153 13.65 -10.88 10.39
CA VAL A 153 14.75 -10.07 9.84
C VAL A 153 14.49 -9.57 8.42
N GLY A 154 13.94 -10.41 7.54
CA GLY A 154 13.62 -10.02 6.16
C GLY A 154 12.56 -8.94 6.10
N TYR A 155 11.46 -9.13 6.82
CA TYR A 155 10.35 -8.20 6.88
C TYR A 155 10.74 -6.86 7.53
N ILE A 156 11.39 -6.90 8.70
CA ILE A 156 11.84 -5.69 9.40
C ILE A 156 12.78 -4.87 8.52
N SER A 157 13.74 -5.52 7.87
CA SER A 157 14.68 -4.83 6.98
C SER A 157 13.97 -4.19 5.79
N SER A 158 13.02 -4.88 5.16
CA SER A 158 12.24 -4.32 4.06
C SER A 158 11.40 -3.12 4.51
N LYS A 159 10.79 -3.18 5.71
CA LYS A 159 9.95 -2.09 6.22
C LYS A 159 10.76 -0.87 6.69
N HIS A 160 12.00 -1.04 7.11
CA HIS A 160 12.93 0.07 7.30
C HIS A 160 13.38 0.66 5.94
N ALA A 161 13.64 -0.18 4.94
CA ALA A 161 14.02 0.27 3.60
C ALA A 161 12.91 1.10 2.92
N ILE A 162 11.65 0.64 2.96
CA ILE A 162 10.53 1.40 2.37
C ILE A 162 10.28 2.72 3.12
N ALA A 163 10.55 2.79 4.42
CA ALA A 163 10.49 4.03 5.18
C ALA A 163 11.55 5.05 4.69
N GLY A 164 12.77 4.57 4.43
CA GLY A 164 13.82 5.38 3.80
C GLY A 164 13.44 5.85 2.40
N LEU A 165 12.94 4.91 1.56
CA LEU A 165 12.46 5.22 0.21
C LEU A 165 11.36 6.29 0.23
N THR A 166 10.41 6.20 1.15
CA THR A 166 9.33 7.20 1.29
C THR A 166 9.88 8.62 1.49
N LYS A 167 10.85 8.76 2.40
CA LYS A 167 11.47 10.07 2.71
C LYS A 167 12.30 10.61 1.55
N SER A 168 13.11 9.76 0.91
CA SER A 168 13.89 10.15 -0.26
C SER A 168 13.00 10.57 -1.42
N THR A 169 11.95 9.79 -1.70
CA THR A 169 10.99 10.10 -2.77
C THR A 169 10.31 11.44 -2.55
N ALA A 170 9.86 11.73 -1.33
CA ALA A 170 9.27 13.03 -0.98
C ALA A 170 10.25 14.18 -1.27
N PHE A 171 11.50 14.05 -0.81
CA PHE A 171 12.51 15.09 -0.99
C PHE A 171 12.88 15.32 -2.47
N GLU A 172 12.97 14.25 -3.26
CA GLU A 172 13.42 14.30 -4.66
C GLU A 172 12.31 14.70 -5.63
N LEU A 173 11.04 14.40 -5.32
CA LEU A 173 9.91 14.60 -6.22
C LEU A 173 9.02 15.80 -5.86
N GLY A 174 9.21 16.40 -4.68
CA GLY A 174 8.52 17.64 -4.32
C GLY A 174 8.98 18.83 -5.16
N PRO A 175 8.14 19.86 -5.32
CA PRO A 175 6.81 20.02 -4.72
C PRO A 175 5.67 19.38 -5.51
N GLU A 176 5.92 18.84 -6.71
CA GLU A 176 4.84 18.34 -7.59
C GLU A 176 4.24 17.04 -7.07
N ILE A 177 5.02 16.19 -6.39
CA ILE A 177 4.57 14.89 -5.93
C ILE A 177 4.84 14.75 -4.45
N ARG A 178 3.80 14.50 -3.66
CA ARG A 178 3.92 14.14 -2.25
C ARG A 178 4.09 12.64 -2.10
N CYS A 179 4.96 12.23 -1.20
CA CYS A 179 5.17 10.82 -0.86
C CYS A 179 5.11 10.62 0.66
N ASN A 180 4.12 9.88 1.14
CA ASN A 180 3.96 9.58 2.56
C ASN A 180 3.84 8.07 2.80
N GLY A 181 4.07 7.64 4.03
CA GLY A 181 3.95 6.26 4.46
C GLY A 181 2.80 6.08 5.47
N ILE A 182 2.15 4.94 5.39
CA ILE A 182 1.27 4.45 6.47
C ILE A 182 2.01 3.31 7.15
N ALA A 183 2.07 3.35 8.49
CA ALA A 183 2.65 2.29 9.32
C ALA A 183 1.55 1.58 10.12
N PRO A 184 0.94 0.52 9.57
CA PRO A 184 -0.07 -0.26 10.27
C PRO A 184 0.51 -0.99 11.48
N GLY A 185 -0.30 -1.13 12.53
CA GLY A 185 -0.07 -2.06 13.63
C GLY A 185 -0.78 -3.40 13.41
N ALA A 186 -1.49 -3.87 14.42
CA ALA A 186 -2.29 -5.10 14.38
C ALA A 186 -3.56 -4.91 13.54
N ILE A 187 -3.50 -5.21 12.24
CA ILE A 187 -4.64 -5.12 11.31
C ILE A 187 -5.04 -6.51 10.84
N HIS A 188 -6.33 -6.85 10.91
CA HIS A 188 -6.85 -8.12 10.42
C HIS A 188 -6.79 -8.17 8.89
N THR A 189 -6.05 -9.12 8.35
CA THR A 189 -5.84 -9.32 6.90
C THR A 189 -5.59 -10.80 6.61
N ALA A 190 -5.75 -11.22 5.35
CA ALA A 190 -5.40 -12.56 4.93
C ALA A 190 -3.91 -12.92 5.18
N MET A 191 -3.01 -11.93 5.26
CA MET A 191 -1.62 -12.12 5.66
C MET A 191 -1.53 -12.57 7.12
N VAL A 192 -2.31 -11.96 8.00
CA VAL A 192 -2.39 -12.33 9.42
C VAL A 192 -3.02 -13.71 9.60
N ASP A 193 -4.04 -14.04 8.81
CA ASP A 193 -4.66 -15.37 8.82
C ASP A 193 -3.65 -16.49 8.50
N SER A 194 -2.68 -16.20 7.64
CA SER A 194 -1.63 -17.16 7.25
C SER A 194 -0.61 -17.49 8.36
N ILE A 195 -0.56 -16.68 9.43
CA ILE A 195 0.38 -16.85 10.55
C ILE A 195 -0.31 -17.18 11.89
N GLY A 196 -1.59 -17.57 11.86
CA GLY A 196 -2.36 -17.95 13.05
C GLY A 196 -3.54 -17.03 13.40
N GLY A 197 -3.88 -16.10 12.49
CA GLY A 197 -5.05 -15.26 12.67
C GLY A 197 -4.85 -14.14 13.70
N VAL A 198 -5.97 -13.65 14.23
CA VAL A 198 -5.97 -12.53 15.20
C VAL A 198 -5.22 -12.89 16.48
N GLU A 199 -5.20 -14.17 16.86
CA GLU A 199 -4.47 -14.68 18.03
C GLU A 199 -2.96 -14.39 17.94
N ALA A 200 -2.38 -14.43 16.73
CA ALA A 200 -0.98 -14.08 16.54
C ALA A 200 -0.67 -12.59 16.81
N LEU A 201 -1.69 -11.75 16.82
CA LEU A 201 -1.59 -10.32 17.11
C LEU A 201 -1.94 -9.96 18.56
N GLN A 202 -2.27 -10.94 19.42
CA GLN A 202 -2.83 -10.68 20.76
C GLN A 202 -1.91 -9.79 21.61
N MET A 203 -0.60 -9.99 21.55
CA MET A 203 0.38 -9.16 22.27
C MET A 203 0.29 -7.67 21.82
N MET A 204 0.12 -7.41 20.54
CA MET A 204 -0.02 -6.05 20.02
C MET A 204 -1.37 -5.44 20.41
N ILE A 205 -2.45 -6.23 20.40
CA ILE A 205 -3.79 -5.81 20.82
C ILE A 205 -3.79 -5.45 22.30
N ASP A 206 -3.19 -6.30 23.13
CA ASP A 206 -3.12 -6.07 24.58
C ASP A 206 -2.20 -4.91 24.94
N GLY A 207 -1.15 -4.67 24.15
CA GLY A 207 -0.24 -3.54 24.30
C GLY A 207 -0.85 -2.20 23.86
N ALA A 208 -1.74 -2.22 22.88
CA ALA A 208 -2.33 -1.00 22.34
C ALA A 208 -3.43 -0.42 23.24
N PRO A 209 -3.49 0.91 23.45
CA PRO A 209 -4.60 1.57 24.19
C PRO A 209 -5.98 1.29 23.62
N MET A 210 -6.12 1.15 22.31
CA MET A 210 -7.40 0.91 21.65
C MET A 210 -8.00 -0.48 21.88
N LYS A 211 -7.20 -1.46 22.37
CA LYS A 211 -7.67 -2.81 22.80
C LYS A 211 -8.52 -3.55 21.76
N ARG A 212 -8.28 -3.31 20.48
CA ARG A 212 -8.92 -4.03 19.36
C ARG A 212 -7.94 -4.27 18.22
N VAL A 213 -8.21 -5.27 17.43
CA VAL A 213 -7.57 -5.40 16.10
C VAL A 213 -8.12 -4.32 15.19
N GLY A 214 -7.23 -3.67 14.42
CA GLY A 214 -7.63 -2.75 13.35
C GLY A 214 -8.22 -3.52 12.16
N GLN A 215 -8.96 -2.80 11.33
CA GLN A 215 -9.58 -3.31 10.11
C GLN A 215 -8.99 -2.62 8.89
N GLY A 216 -9.24 -3.16 7.70
CA GLY A 216 -8.80 -2.53 6.46
C GLY A 216 -9.32 -1.11 6.28
N GLU A 217 -10.50 -0.82 6.82
CA GLU A 217 -11.18 0.48 6.79
C GLU A 217 -10.43 1.53 7.63
N ASP A 218 -9.78 1.15 8.73
CA ASP A 218 -8.95 2.06 9.53
C ASP A 218 -7.77 2.58 8.69
N ILE A 219 -7.18 1.71 7.85
CA ILE A 219 -6.10 2.09 6.93
C ILE A 219 -6.63 2.87 5.72
N ALA A 220 -7.77 2.46 5.17
CA ALA A 220 -8.39 3.12 4.02
C ALA A 220 -8.75 4.58 4.33
N ALA A 221 -9.23 4.87 5.54
CA ALA A 221 -9.52 6.25 5.97
C ALA A 221 -8.25 7.13 5.98
N LEU A 222 -7.14 6.62 6.50
CA LEU A 222 -5.86 7.35 6.48
C LEU A 222 -5.30 7.47 5.06
N ALA A 223 -5.42 6.41 4.23
CA ALA A 223 -5.01 6.46 2.84
C ALA A 223 -5.80 7.51 2.05
N LEU A 224 -7.12 7.60 2.27
CA LEU A 224 -7.96 8.63 1.66
C LEU A 224 -7.52 10.04 2.06
N PHE A 225 -7.26 10.28 3.35
CA PHE A 225 -6.75 11.57 3.82
C PHE A 225 -5.43 11.92 3.14
N LEU A 226 -4.47 10.98 3.07
CA LEU A 226 -3.18 11.20 2.42
C LEU A 226 -3.29 11.39 0.90
N ALA A 227 -4.25 10.75 0.26
CA ALA A 227 -4.51 10.87 -1.18
C ALA A 227 -5.17 12.20 -1.55
N SER A 228 -5.90 12.80 -0.64
CA SER A 228 -6.68 14.04 -0.86
C SER A 228 -5.86 15.31 -0.65
N ASP A 229 -6.44 16.44 -1.05
CA ASP A 229 -5.88 17.78 -0.86
C ASP A 229 -5.89 18.21 0.63
N GLU A 230 -6.61 17.51 1.51
CA GLU A 230 -6.61 17.77 2.96
C GLU A 230 -5.24 17.55 3.61
N SER A 231 -4.36 16.80 2.96
CA SER A 231 -2.98 16.53 3.41
C SER A 231 -1.92 17.26 2.59
N GLU A 232 -2.26 18.36 1.93
CA GLU A 232 -1.37 19.06 0.99
C GLU A 232 -0.02 19.50 1.60
N PHE A 233 0.03 19.77 2.90
CA PHE A 233 1.26 20.14 3.60
C PHE A 233 1.94 18.98 4.33
N LEU A 234 1.53 17.73 4.04
CA LEU A 234 2.19 16.52 4.56
C LEU A 234 3.02 15.87 3.46
N ASP A 235 4.33 15.80 3.68
CA ASP A 235 5.26 15.13 2.79
C ASP A 235 6.40 14.47 3.57
N GLY A 236 6.87 13.31 3.12
CA GLY A 236 7.94 12.54 3.76
C GLY A 236 7.57 11.93 5.12
N GLN A 237 6.30 11.96 5.53
CA GLN A 237 5.86 11.46 6.82
C GLN A 237 5.50 9.98 6.76
N ILE A 238 5.76 9.27 7.87
CA ILE A 238 5.29 7.90 8.05
C ILE A 238 4.36 7.91 9.25
N ILE A 239 3.06 7.74 8.99
CA ILE A 239 2.02 7.91 10.00
C ILE A 239 1.62 6.53 10.53
N ARG A 240 1.73 6.34 11.84
CA ARG A 240 1.29 5.12 12.50
C ARG A 240 -0.24 5.06 12.57
N CYS A 241 -0.78 3.90 12.23
CA CYS A 241 -2.19 3.55 12.38
C CYS A 241 -2.24 2.19 13.09
N ASP A 242 -1.95 2.20 14.39
CA ASP A 242 -1.60 1.03 15.20
C ASP A 242 -2.38 0.92 16.52
N GLY A 243 -3.40 1.76 16.71
CA GLY A 243 -4.18 1.79 17.95
C GLY A 243 -3.40 2.30 19.16
N GLY A 244 -2.24 2.96 18.93
CA GLY A 244 -1.34 3.48 19.96
C GLY A 244 -0.36 2.43 20.51
N PHE A 245 -0.10 1.35 19.78
CA PHE A 245 0.83 0.30 20.21
C PHE A 245 2.26 0.81 20.38
N GLU A 246 2.71 1.68 19.50
CA GLU A 246 4.06 2.27 19.51
C GLU A 246 4.03 3.77 19.87
N CYS A 247 3.26 4.15 20.88
CA CYS A 247 3.22 5.54 21.35
C CYS A 247 4.25 5.83 22.47
#